data_9c433c9d6ac1bd6f7a60caf94caf5622
#
_entry.id   9c433c9d6ac1bd6f7a60caf94caf5622
#
_cell.length_a   1.000
_cell.length_b   1.000
_cell.length_c   1.000
_cell.angle_alpha   90.00
_cell.angle_beta   90.00
_cell.angle_gamma   90.00
#
_symmetry.space_group_name_H-M   'P 1'
#
loop_
_entity.id
_entity.type
_entity.pdbx_description
1 polymer ?
#
loop_
_entity_poly.entity_id
_entity_poly.type
_entity_poly.pdbx_seq_one_letter_code
_entity_poly.pdbx_strand_id
1 'polypeptide(L)'
;GWPQEDVTRLMQANVDAIKAMGVETLVLSCAGCYRMFKHEYPKYVDVPFEVLHITEFLADKDLDLKPVEGVVATYHDPCHLGRHCGVYEAPRQVISKIPGLQFKEMQYNRKTSHCCGGGGGVRAAYPEEAMDIASTRLDEADFADLLITCCPFCVNNLSAAKGERDIRVRDLVELIDELM
;
A
#
# COMPACT_ATOMS: atom_id res chain seq x y z
N GLY A 1 -13.57 16.05 15.29
CA GLY A 1 -13.75 14.71 14.75
C GLY A 1 -15.22 14.41 14.55
N TRP A 2 -15.54 13.37 13.82
CA TRP A 2 -16.92 12.89 13.68
C TRP A 2 -17.39 12.30 15.00
N PRO A 3 -18.70 12.44 15.35
CA PRO A 3 -19.27 11.77 16.52
C PRO A 3 -19.05 10.25 16.43
N GLN A 4 -18.71 9.62 17.56
CA GLN A 4 -18.42 8.19 17.61
C GLN A 4 -19.59 7.34 17.09
N GLU A 5 -20.83 7.73 17.36
CA GLU A 5 -22.03 7.05 16.92
C GLU A 5 -22.16 7.02 15.40
N ASP A 6 -21.86 8.13 14.71
CA ASP A 6 -21.89 8.21 13.25
C ASP A 6 -20.82 7.33 12.62
N VAL A 7 -19.61 7.30 13.20
CA VAL A 7 -18.51 6.44 12.74
C VAL A 7 -18.90 4.97 12.88
N THR A 8 -19.42 4.56 14.04
CA THR A 8 -19.86 3.18 14.29
C THR A 8 -20.99 2.77 13.35
N ARG A 9 -21.96 3.66 13.11
CA ARG A 9 -23.06 3.41 12.17
C ARG A 9 -22.56 3.19 10.74
N LEU A 10 -21.58 3.97 10.28
CA LEU A 10 -20.96 3.78 8.97
C LEU A 10 -20.17 2.47 8.88
N MET A 11 -19.43 2.13 9.93
CA MET A 11 -18.72 0.84 10.01
C MET A 11 -19.68 -0.33 9.91
N GLN A 12 -20.78 -0.30 10.67
CA GLN A 12 -21.80 -1.34 10.64
C GLN A 12 -22.45 -1.47 9.26
N ALA A 13 -22.82 -0.34 8.64
CA ALA A 13 -23.41 -0.35 7.30
C ALA A 13 -22.46 -0.97 6.24
N ASN A 14 -21.16 -0.71 6.31
CA ASN A 14 -20.18 -1.33 5.44
C ASN A 14 -20.07 -2.84 5.67
N VAL A 15 -20.02 -3.27 6.93
CA VAL A 15 -19.96 -4.71 7.27
C VAL A 15 -21.24 -5.43 6.82
N ASP A 16 -22.41 -4.85 7.04
CA ASP A 16 -23.68 -5.43 6.64
C ASP A 16 -23.78 -5.58 5.11
N ALA A 17 -23.32 -4.56 4.36
CA ALA A 17 -23.29 -4.61 2.91
C ALA A 17 -22.37 -5.74 2.38
N ILE A 18 -21.16 -5.89 2.94
CA ILE A 18 -20.22 -6.95 2.57
C ILE A 18 -20.78 -8.33 2.95
N LYS A 19 -21.33 -8.45 4.16
CA LYS A 19 -21.95 -9.69 4.65
C LYS A 19 -23.12 -10.13 3.77
N ALA A 20 -23.93 -9.18 3.30
CA ALA A 20 -25.07 -9.47 2.42
C ALA A 20 -24.64 -10.06 1.06
N MET A 21 -23.38 -9.88 0.65
CA MET A 21 -22.81 -10.47 -0.56
C MET A 21 -22.39 -11.94 -0.37
N GLY A 22 -22.43 -12.46 0.87
CA GLY A 22 -22.07 -13.85 1.18
C GLY A 22 -20.60 -14.18 1.01
N VAL A 23 -19.71 -13.18 1.09
CA VAL A 23 -18.27 -13.38 0.94
C VAL A 23 -17.64 -13.85 2.26
N GLU A 24 -16.66 -14.74 2.16
CA GLU A 24 -15.89 -15.26 3.30
C GLU A 24 -14.61 -14.46 3.52
N THR A 25 -14.05 -13.85 2.46
CA THR A 25 -12.80 -13.09 2.50
C THR A 25 -12.94 -11.74 1.80
N LEU A 26 -12.59 -10.67 2.48
CA LEU A 26 -12.46 -9.31 1.93
C LEU A 26 -11.01 -9.04 1.59
N VAL A 27 -10.70 -8.84 0.32
CA VAL A 27 -9.36 -8.48 -0.16
C VAL A 27 -9.32 -6.99 -0.49
N LEU A 28 -8.31 -6.29 0.03
CA LEU A 28 -8.16 -4.85 -0.08
C LEU A 28 -6.80 -4.47 -0.66
N SER A 29 -6.77 -3.60 -1.67
CA SER A 29 -5.55 -3.06 -2.28
C SER A 29 -5.04 -1.78 -1.60
N CYS A 30 -5.84 -1.17 -0.72
CA CYS A 30 -5.48 0.05 0.00
C CYS A 30 -5.03 -0.26 1.42
N ALA A 31 -3.78 0.09 1.75
CA ALA A 31 -3.22 -0.10 3.09
C ALA A 31 -4.03 0.57 4.21
N GLY A 32 -4.61 1.75 3.93
CA GLY A 32 -5.48 2.46 4.88
C GLY A 32 -6.80 1.73 5.13
N CYS A 33 -7.46 1.27 4.07
CA CYS A 33 -8.70 0.49 4.16
C CYS A 33 -8.44 -0.85 4.87
N TYR A 34 -7.35 -1.54 4.52
CA TYR A 34 -6.94 -2.77 5.19
C TYR A 34 -6.77 -2.58 6.70
N ARG A 35 -6.01 -1.55 7.12
CA ARG A 35 -5.87 -1.23 8.54
C ARG A 35 -7.22 -1.00 9.22
N MET A 36 -8.12 -0.25 8.57
CA MET A 36 -9.45 0.03 9.14
C MET A 36 -10.25 -1.26 9.36
N PHE A 37 -10.42 -2.09 8.34
CA PHE A 37 -11.20 -3.32 8.43
C PHE A 37 -10.55 -4.37 9.34
N LYS A 38 -9.20 -4.50 9.31
CA LYS A 38 -8.47 -5.52 10.08
C LYS A 38 -8.32 -5.18 11.55
N HIS A 39 -8.11 -3.90 11.91
CA HIS A 39 -7.72 -3.51 13.25
C HIS A 39 -8.63 -2.50 13.94
N GLU A 40 -9.29 -1.62 13.17
CA GLU A 40 -10.11 -0.57 13.78
C GLU A 40 -11.58 -1.00 13.89
N TYR A 41 -12.19 -1.54 12.82
CA TYR A 41 -13.58 -2.00 12.83
C TYR A 41 -13.88 -3.00 13.96
N PRO A 42 -13.05 -4.04 14.21
CA PRO A 42 -13.32 -5.02 15.26
C PRO A 42 -13.40 -4.46 16.69
N LYS A 43 -12.97 -3.21 16.89
CA LYS A 43 -13.11 -2.53 18.20
C LYS A 43 -14.53 -2.02 18.44
N TYR A 44 -15.35 -1.90 17.39
CA TYR A 44 -16.66 -1.25 17.43
C TYR A 44 -17.79 -2.11 16.88
N VAL A 45 -17.50 -2.96 15.91
CA VAL A 45 -18.48 -3.81 15.21
C VAL A 45 -17.91 -5.20 15.02
N ASP A 46 -18.81 -6.21 14.89
CA ASP A 46 -18.42 -7.57 14.54
C ASP A 46 -18.08 -7.65 13.05
N VAL A 47 -16.90 -8.16 12.71
CA VAL A 47 -16.43 -8.34 11.32
C VAL A 47 -16.33 -9.84 11.04
N PRO A 48 -17.38 -10.47 10.50
CA PRO A 48 -17.51 -11.92 10.41
C PRO A 48 -16.86 -12.56 9.19
N PHE A 49 -15.97 -11.86 8.51
CA PHE A 49 -15.22 -12.33 7.34
C PHE A 49 -13.72 -12.11 7.53
N GLU A 50 -12.92 -12.90 6.83
CA GLU A 50 -11.49 -12.69 6.80
C GLU A 50 -11.15 -11.39 6.06
N VAL A 51 -10.14 -10.66 6.55
CA VAL A 51 -9.64 -9.44 5.90
C VAL A 51 -8.18 -9.64 5.53
N LEU A 52 -7.87 -9.55 4.24
CA LEU A 52 -6.52 -9.66 3.70
C LEU A 52 -6.15 -8.41 2.91
N HIS A 53 -4.90 -8.00 3.00
CA HIS A 53 -4.34 -7.11 1.99
C HIS A 53 -4.07 -7.91 0.71
N ILE A 54 -4.23 -7.30 -0.45
CA ILE A 54 -4.04 -7.99 -1.74
C ILE A 54 -2.66 -8.66 -1.86
N THR A 55 -1.63 -8.10 -1.23
CA THR A 55 -0.30 -8.71 -1.22
C THR A 55 -0.22 -9.99 -0.41
N GLU A 56 -0.99 -10.10 0.69
CA GLU A 56 -1.10 -11.34 1.46
C GLU A 56 -1.81 -12.41 0.61
N PHE A 57 -2.87 -12.00 -0.09
CA PHE A 57 -3.62 -12.91 -0.98
C PHE A 57 -2.75 -13.41 -2.15
N LEU A 58 -1.94 -12.54 -2.77
CA LEU A 58 -1.10 -12.89 -3.93
C LEU A 58 0.20 -13.61 -3.54
N ALA A 59 0.66 -13.46 -2.29
CA ALA A 59 1.92 -14.05 -1.85
C ALA A 59 1.95 -15.59 -2.02
N ASP A 60 0.81 -16.25 -1.78
CA ASP A 60 0.69 -17.71 -1.88
C ASP A 60 0.19 -18.21 -3.25
N LYS A 61 0.00 -17.31 -4.23
CA LYS A 61 -0.47 -17.68 -5.57
C LYS A 61 0.69 -17.87 -6.53
N ASP A 62 0.58 -18.85 -7.41
CA ASP A 62 1.42 -18.90 -8.59
C ASP A 62 0.94 -17.84 -9.58
N LEU A 63 1.87 -16.99 -10.01
CA LEU A 63 1.61 -15.91 -10.95
C LEU A 63 2.46 -16.17 -12.19
N ASP A 64 1.81 -16.31 -13.34
CA ASP A 64 2.49 -16.42 -14.65
C ASP A 64 2.76 -15.02 -15.18
N LEU A 65 3.93 -14.48 -14.83
CA LEU A 65 4.30 -13.10 -15.10
C LEU A 65 5.34 -12.99 -16.21
N LYS A 66 5.14 -12.04 -17.11
CA LYS A 66 6.13 -11.65 -18.11
C LYS A 66 7.39 -11.10 -17.45
N PRO A 67 8.59 -11.39 -18.00
CA PRO A 67 9.84 -10.91 -17.42
C PRO A 67 9.99 -9.38 -17.58
N VAL A 68 10.66 -8.78 -16.59
CA VAL A 68 11.07 -7.37 -16.59
C VAL A 68 12.58 -7.32 -16.50
N GLU A 69 13.26 -6.97 -17.59
CA GLU A 69 14.72 -6.97 -17.66
C GLU A 69 15.29 -5.55 -17.63
N GLY A 70 16.47 -5.40 -17.04
CA GLY A 70 17.21 -4.14 -17.02
C GLY A 70 16.58 -3.05 -16.13
N VAL A 71 15.65 -3.40 -15.25
CA VAL A 71 14.99 -2.46 -14.34
C VAL A 71 15.42 -2.73 -12.90
N VAL A 72 15.97 -1.73 -12.25
CA VAL A 72 16.25 -1.73 -10.81
C VAL A 72 15.02 -1.22 -10.07
N ALA A 73 14.40 -2.06 -9.26
CA ALA A 73 13.22 -1.70 -8.48
C ALA A 73 13.54 -1.64 -6.98
N THR A 74 12.82 -0.76 -6.30
CA THR A 74 12.80 -0.69 -4.83
C THR A 74 11.37 -0.65 -4.32
N TYR A 75 11.19 -0.81 -3.01
CA TYR A 75 9.86 -0.85 -2.40
C TYR A 75 9.71 0.17 -1.27
N HIS A 76 8.67 0.99 -1.37
CA HIS A 76 8.24 1.87 -0.28
C HIS A 76 7.21 1.16 0.59
N ASP A 77 7.55 0.92 1.85
CA ASP A 77 6.62 0.33 2.83
C ASP A 77 5.55 1.36 3.25
N PRO A 78 4.27 1.19 2.88
CA PRO A 78 3.22 2.08 3.36
C PRO A 78 3.08 1.97 4.88
N CYS A 79 3.01 3.10 5.57
CA CYS A 79 2.96 3.12 7.03
C CYS A 79 1.76 2.35 7.61
N HIS A 80 0.60 2.38 6.94
CA HIS A 80 -0.59 1.66 7.38
C HIS A 80 -0.46 0.14 7.19
N LEU A 81 0.22 -0.32 6.14
CA LEU A 81 0.43 -1.75 5.92
C LEU A 81 1.56 -2.30 6.80
N GLY A 82 2.73 -1.66 6.76
CA GLY A 82 3.90 -2.10 7.50
C GLY A 82 3.82 -1.74 8.99
N ARG A 83 3.97 -0.45 9.32
CA ARG A 83 4.11 0.01 10.72
C ARG A 83 2.90 -0.28 11.58
N HIS A 84 1.68 -0.14 11.05
CA HIS A 84 0.46 -0.33 11.82
C HIS A 84 -0.09 -1.76 11.80
N CYS A 85 0.18 -2.52 10.72
CA CYS A 85 -0.37 -3.87 10.56
C CYS A 85 0.68 -4.98 10.56
N GLY A 86 1.99 -4.64 10.51
CA GLY A 86 3.08 -5.63 10.57
C GLY A 86 3.32 -6.40 9.26
N VAL A 87 2.64 -6.04 8.17
CA VAL A 87 2.76 -6.71 6.87
C VAL A 87 3.94 -6.11 6.11
N TYR A 88 5.08 -6.79 6.15
CA TYR A 88 6.32 -6.39 5.49
C TYR A 88 6.77 -7.35 4.40
N GLU A 89 6.59 -8.65 4.63
CA GLU A 89 7.18 -9.67 3.76
C GLU A 89 6.27 -10.06 2.58
N ALA A 90 4.94 -10.03 2.76
CA ALA A 90 4.01 -10.37 1.68
C ALA A 90 4.21 -9.54 0.40
N PRO A 91 4.37 -8.20 0.45
CA PRO A 91 4.70 -7.41 -0.74
C PRO A 91 6.02 -7.85 -1.40
N ARG A 92 7.04 -8.18 -0.60
CA ARG A 92 8.36 -8.63 -1.09
C ARG A 92 8.29 -9.99 -1.75
N GLN A 93 7.50 -10.91 -1.19
CA GLN A 93 7.21 -12.20 -1.80
C GLN A 93 6.55 -12.05 -3.17
N VAL A 94 5.59 -11.14 -3.30
CA VAL A 94 4.96 -10.85 -4.60
C VAL A 94 5.96 -10.25 -5.59
N ILE A 95 6.76 -9.26 -5.16
CA ILE A 95 7.80 -8.63 -5.99
C ILE A 95 8.83 -9.69 -6.46
N SER A 96 9.21 -10.62 -5.60
CA SER A 96 10.19 -11.67 -5.95
C SER A 96 9.70 -12.66 -7.01
N LYS A 97 8.40 -12.69 -7.30
CA LYS A 97 7.81 -13.51 -8.36
C LYS A 97 7.96 -12.88 -9.77
N ILE A 98 8.35 -11.61 -9.87
CA ILE A 98 8.53 -10.93 -11.15
C ILE A 98 9.87 -11.34 -11.76
N PRO A 99 9.90 -12.12 -12.87
CA PRO A 99 11.13 -12.63 -13.44
C PRO A 99 12.00 -11.48 -13.99
N GLY A 100 13.30 -11.53 -13.76
CA GLY A 100 14.27 -10.57 -14.31
C GLY A 100 14.34 -9.21 -13.59
N LEU A 101 13.39 -8.89 -12.71
CA LEU A 101 13.37 -7.65 -11.94
C LEU A 101 14.54 -7.62 -10.94
N GLN A 102 15.36 -6.58 -10.97
CA GLN A 102 16.46 -6.39 -10.02
C GLN A 102 15.95 -5.65 -8.78
N PHE A 103 15.56 -6.38 -7.73
CA PHE A 103 15.05 -5.77 -6.50
C PHE A 103 16.17 -5.40 -5.54
N LYS A 104 16.16 -4.14 -5.06
CA LYS A 104 17.10 -3.62 -4.07
C LYS A 104 16.35 -2.80 -3.02
N GLU A 105 16.58 -3.11 -1.75
CA GLU A 105 15.96 -2.37 -0.64
C GLU A 105 16.53 -0.96 -0.48
N MET A 106 15.68 -0.01 -0.10
CA MET A 106 16.14 1.27 0.43
C MET A 106 16.80 1.09 1.81
N GLN A 107 17.65 2.03 2.20
CA GLN A 107 18.30 2.03 3.51
C GLN A 107 17.27 1.98 4.64
N TYR A 108 16.24 2.83 4.56
CA TYR A 108 15.14 2.86 5.52
C TYR A 108 13.94 2.10 4.97
N ASN A 109 13.77 0.87 5.44
CA ASN A 109 12.72 -0.04 5.02
C ASN A 109 12.03 -0.71 6.21
N ARG A 110 10.95 -1.41 5.99
CA ARG A 110 10.16 -2.08 7.04
C ARG A 110 9.80 -1.14 8.19
N LYS A 111 10.22 -1.46 9.43
CA LYS A 111 9.91 -0.68 10.64
C LYS A 111 10.52 0.72 10.63
N THR A 112 11.63 0.90 9.94
CA THR A 112 12.35 2.18 9.85
C THR A 112 11.95 3.00 8.62
N SER A 113 11.09 2.49 7.75
CA SER A 113 10.64 3.19 6.55
C SER A 113 10.09 4.58 6.87
N HIS A 114 10.55 5.58 6.14
CA HIS A 114 9.99 6.92 6.23
C HIS A 114 8.62 6.98 5.54
N CYS A 115 7.77 7.91 5.98
CA CYS A 115 6.43 8.09 5.42
C CYS A 115 6.50 8.75 4.04
N CYS A 116 5.50 8.48 3.19
CA CYS A 116 5.32 9.21 1.94
C CYS A 116 4.72 10.61 2.10
N GLY A 117 4.23 10.97 3.29
CA GLY A 117 3.58 12.26 3.55
C GLY A 117 2.12 12.39 3.09
N GLY A 118 1.58 11.43 2.31
CA GLY A 118 0.28 11.59 1.66
C GLY A 118 -0.95 11.26 2.49
N GLY A 119 -0.79 10.60 3.64
CA GLY A 119 -1.89 10.08 4.45
C GLY A 119 -2.39 11.02 5.54
N GLY A 120 -3.44 10.57 6.27
CA GLY A 120 -3.94 11.26 7.47
C GLY A 120 -4.50 12.67 7.24
N GLY A 121 -4.81 13.05 6.00
CA GLY A 121 -5.27 14.40 5.65
C GLY A 121 -4.14 15.42 5.49
N VAL A 122 -2.88 15.05 5.70
CA VAL A 122 -1.71 15.96 5.59
C VAL A 122 -1.65 16.61 4.21
N ARG A 123 -1.80 15.81 3.14
CA ARG A 123 -1.79 16.35 1.77
C ARG A 123 -2.88 17.38 1.50
N ALA A 124 -4.05 17.23 2.11
CA ALA A 124 -5.16 18.18 1.94
C ALA A 124 -4.99 19.45 2.77
N ALA A 125 -4.43 19.33 3.97
CA ALA A 125 -4.26 20.44 4.90
C ALA A 125 -2.92 21.18 4.75
N TYR A 126 -1.87 20.44 4.37
CA TYR A 126 -0.48 20.91 4.29
C TYR A 126 0.18 20.31 3.03
N PRO A 127 -0.24 20.76 1.82
CA PRO A 127 0.23 20.16 0.57
C PRO A 127 1.73 20.34 0.33
N GLU A 128 2.32 21.45 0.72
CA GLU A 128 3.75 21.73 0.55
C GLU A 128 4.58 20.77 1.40
N GLU A 129 4.26 20.64 2.68
CA GLU A 129 4.94 19.70 3.60
C GLU A 129 4.77 18.25 3.15
N ALA A 130 3.61 17.90 2.62
CA ALA A 130 3.39 16.56 2.08
C ALA A 130 4.30 16.28 0.87
N MET A 131 4.54 17.28 0.03
CA MET A 131 5.43 17.19 -1.12
C MET A 131 6.89 17.11 -0.69
N ASP A 132 7.32 17.89 0.29
CA ASP A 132 8.70 17.88 0.82
C ASP A 132 9.04 16.51 1.46
N ILE A 133 8.11 15.96 2.23
CA ILE A 133 8.25 14.60 2.81
C ILE A 133 8.38 13.55 1.69
N ALA A 134 7.53 13.64 0.66
CA ALA A 134 7.58 12.71 -0.47
C ALA A 134 8.87 12.86 -1.28
N SER A 135 9.35 14.08 -1.49
CA SER A 135 10.62 14.38 -2.17
C SER A 135 11.79 13.73 -1.43
N THR A 136 11.88 13.93 -0.11
CA THR A 136 12.90 13.29 0.73
C THR A 136 12.86 11.76 0.62
N ARG A 137 11.66 11.17 0.55
CA ARG A 137 11.52 9.73 0.38
C ARG A 137 11.97 9.25 -1.00
N LEU A 138 11.76 10.05 -2.04
CA LEU A 138 12.25 9.77 -3.40
C LEU A 138 13.77 9.88 -3.50
N ASP A 139 14.41 10.79 -2.77
CA ASP A 139 15.88 10.90 -2.73
C ASP A 139 16.54 9.63 -2.16
N GLU A 140 15.84 8.91 -1.26
CA GLU A 140 16.31 7.60 -0.78
C GLU A 140 16.20 6.48 -1.82
N ALA A 141 15.43 6.70 -2.88
CA ALA A 141 15.19 5.77 -3.98
C ALA A 141 15.90 6.17 -5.29
N ASP A 142 16.81 7.13 -5.28
CA ASP A 142 17.49 7.71 -6.45
C ASP A 142 18.29 6.70 -7.29
N PHE A 143 18.64 5.55 -6.69
CA PHE A 143 19.34 4.44 -7.34
C PHE A 143 18.43 3.54 -8.19
N ALA A 144 17.10 3.75 -8.14
CA ALA A 144 16.11 2.85 -8.73
C ALA A 144 15.37 3.49 -9.91
N ASP A 145 15.07 2.68 -10.91
CA ASP A 145 14.21 3.05 -12.06
C ASP A 145 12.73 2.98 -11.71
N LEU A 146 12.39 2.16 -10.69
CA LEU A 146 11.03 1.83 -10.31
C LEU A 146 10.86 1.80 -8.79
N LEU A 147 9.99 2.66 -8.27
CA LEU A 147 9.54 2.64 -6.89
C LEU A 147 8.16 1.99 -6.80
N ILE A 148 8.12 0.81 -6.21
CA ILE A 148 6.89 0.03 -6.00
C ILE A 148 6.32 0.35 -4.62
N THR A 149 5.00 0.44 -4.51
CA THR A 149 4.30 0.55 -3.22
C THR A 149 2.93 -0.14 -3.31
N CYS A 150 2.24 -0.32 -2.18
CA CYS A 150 0.94 -0.99 -2.09
C CYS A 150 -0.09 -0.08 -1.38
N CYS A 151 -0.14 1.19 -1.76
CA CYS A 151 -1.10 2.13 -1.20
C CYS A 151 -1.36 3.27 -2.19
N PRO A 152 -2.61 3.50 -2.62
CA PRO A 152 -2.94 4.54 -3.58
C PRO A 152 -2.57 5.95 -3.10
N PHE A 153 -2.61 6.23 -1.79
CA PHE A 153 -2.12 7.50 -1.24
C PHE A 153 -0.61 7.67 -1.42
N CYS A 154 0.17 6.58 -1.23
CA CYS A 154 1.62 6.62 -1.45
C CYS A 154 1.94 6.80 -2.94
N VAL A 155 1.29 6.04 -3.83
CA VAL A 155 1.44 6.21 -5.29
C VAL A 155 1.17 7.66 -5.68
N ASN A 156 0.03 8.19 -5.25
CA ASN A 156 -0.39 9.55 -5.62
C ASN A 156 0.58 10.62 -5.13
N ASN A 157 1.03 10.55 -3.86
CA ASN A 157 1.90 11.59 -3.30
C ASN A 157 3.33 11.50 -3.84
N LEU A 158 3.90 10.29 -3.92
CA LEU A 158 5.24 10.07 -4.47
C LEU A 158 5.29 10.41 -5.97
N SER A 159 4.28 10.04 -6.75
CA SER A 159 4.20 10.40 -8.18
C SER A 159 4.12 11.92 -8.39
N ALA A 160 3.36 12.62 -7.55
CA ALA A 160 3.26 14.07 -7.63
C ALA A 160 4.57 14.79 -7.26
N ALA A 161 5.33 14.22 -6.31
CA ALA A 161 6.59 14.81 -5.82
C ALA A 161 7.82 14.45 -6.68
N LYS A 162 7.69 13.54 -7.66
CA LYS A 162 8.85 13.06 -8.41
C LYS A 162 9.53 14.15 -9.24
N GLY A 163 8.80 15.18 -9.70
CA GLY A 163 9.36 16.24 -10.54
C GLY A 163 10.01 15.66 -11.80
N GLU A 164 11.24 16.07 -12.07
CA GLU A 164 12.06 15.63 -13.21
C GLU A 164 12.87 14.34 -12.95
N ARG A 165 12.73 13.70 -11.77
CA ARG A 165 13.45 12.45 -11.46
C ARG A 165 13.03 11.34 -12.43
N ASP A 166 14.01 10.62 -12.95
CA ASP A 166 13.80 9.48 -13.84
C ASP A 166 13.48 8.21 -13.03
N ILE A 167 12.43 8.29 -12.22
CA ILE A 167 11.91 7.18 -11.45
C ILE A 167 10.41 7.02 -11.72
N ARG A 168 9.96 5.81 -11.94
CA ARG A 168 8.53 5.49 -12.07
C ARG A 168 7.99 5.04 -10.73
N VAL A 169 6.86 5.61 -10.30
CA VAL A 169 6.16 5.17 -9.09
C VAL A 169 4.95 4.35 -9.50
N ARG A 170 4.83 3.11 -9.01
CA ARG A 170 3.77 2.18 -9.39
C ARG A 170 3.15 1.49 -8.19
N ASP A 171 1.86 1.25 -8.29
CA ASP A 171 1.19 0.29 -7.41
C ASP A 171 1.60 -1.14 -7.79
N LEU A 172 1.87 -1.99 -6.79
CA LEU A 172 2.27 -3.37 -7.04
C LEU A 172 1.21 -4.17 -7.79
N VAL A 173 -0.07 -3.93 -7.48
CA VAL A 173 -1.17 -4.67 -8.12
C VAL A 173 -1.32 -4.28 -9.59
N GLU A 174 -1.22 -2.99 -9.91
CA GLU A 174 -1.22 -2.52 -11.29
C GLU A 174 -0.03 -3.09 -12.08
N LEU A 175 1.15 -3.16 -11.45
CA LEU A 175 2.33 -3.76 -12.08
C LEU A 175 2.12 -5.25 -12.36
N ILE A 176 1.55 -6.00 -11.41
CA ILE A 176 1.24 -7.43 -11.59
C ILE A 176 0.22 -7.63 -12.72
N ASP A 177 -0.85 -6.83 -12.76
CA ASP A 177 -1.88 -6.90 -13.80
C ASP A 177 -1.30 -6.68 -15.21
N GLU A 178 -0.39 -5.71 -15.35
CA GLU A 178 0.29 -5.44 -16.63
C GLU A 178 1.22 -6.57 -17.08
N LEU A 179 1.77 -7.34 -16.14
CA LEU A 179 2.72 -8.41 -16.42
C LEU A 179 2.02 -9.78 -16.65
N MET A 180 0.76 -9.93 -16.29
CA MET A 180 -0.05 -11.09 -16.61
C MET A 180 -0.43 -11.12 -18.09
#